data_8e129a3b945adc87aa9ac0f4781d76c8
#
_entry.id   8e129a3b945adc87aa9ac0f4781d76c8
#
_cell.length_a   1.000
_cell.length_b   1.000
_cell.length_c   1.000
_cell.angle_alpha   90.00
_cell.angle_beta   90.00
_cell.angle_gamma   90.00
#
_symmetry.space_group_name_H-M   'P 1'
#
loop_
_entity.id
_entity.type
_entity.pdbx_description
1 polymer ?
#
loop_
_entity_poly.entity_id
_entity_poly.type
_entity_poly.pdbx_seq_one_letter_code
_entity_poly.pdbx_strand_id
1 'polypeptide(L)'
;MINVAIGDAAIEFEGREYILRPSFYSMQRIGSPEEIKDVAEWCFSASQRIAAGQMLIRDELYACLHVLQSCCDLDIPHELFGYYDTDESEWVFIEGAAPVENLVTLANLMLNNGMNGKPSAFMMRRAKTNKAKPSLFDPLEFVSSAVCHLGLSFDDAWKLTMIQLQRAIENKFPEDKKKSDSMMTAEELRALKYKVKGRK
;
A
#
# COMPACT_ATOMS: atom_id res chain seq x y z
N MET A 1 6.88 -10.56 -15.74
CA MET A 1 5.56 -10.15 -16.31
C MET A 1 4.86 -9.30 -15.24
N ILE A 2 4.49 -8.07 -15.61
CA ILE A 2 3.82 -7.10 -14.72
C ILE A 2 2.34 -7.43 -14.65
N ASN A 3 1.78 -7.45 -13.45
CA ASN A 3 0.36 -7.65 -13.24
C ASN A 3 -0.24 -6.53 -12.38
N VAL A 4 -0.65 -5.46 -13.03
CA VAL A 4 -1.29 -4.30 -12.38
C VAL A 4 -2.54 -4.69 -11.57
N ALA A 5 -3.21 -5.79 -11.93
CA ALA A 5 -4.40 -6.27 -11.20
C ALA A 5 -4.10 -6.77 -9.78
N ILE A 6 -2.85 -7.10 -9.48
CA ILE A 6 -2.39 -7.52 -8.15
C ILE A 6 -1.55 -6.44 -7.45
N GLY A 7 -1.40 -5.28 -8.06
CA GLY A 7 -0.71 -4.13 -7.49
C GLY A 7 0.73 -3.93 -7.99
N ASP A 8 1.20 -4.74 -8.96
CA ASP A 8 2.52 -4.54 -9.55
C ASP A 8 2.57 -3.21 -10.31
N ALA A 9 3.74 -2.59 -10.34
CA ALA A 9 4.11 -1.49 -11.22
C ALA A 9 5.47 -1.77 -11.88
N ALA A 10 5.84 -0.99 -12.89
CA ALA A 10 7.17 -1.06 -13.48
C ALA A 10 7.69 0.33 -13.81
N ILE A 11 9.01 0.41 -13.81
CA ILE A 11 9.76 1.58 -14.25
C ILE A 11 10.71 1.09 -15.33
N GLU A 12 10.79 1.80 -16.44
CA GLU A 12 11.82 1.58 -17.47
C GLU A 12 12.85 2.71 -17.38
N PHE A 13 14.11 2.33 -17.23
CA PHE A 13 15.23 3.27 -17.20
C PHE A 13 16.44 2.66 -17.89
N GLU A 14 17.04 3.41 -18.83
CA GLU A 14 18.20 2.97 -19.64
C GLU A 14 18.02 1.59 -20.32
N GLY A 15 16.79 1.32 -20.81
CA GLY A 15 16.45 0.05 -21.47
C GLY A 15 16.32 -1.15 -20.52
N ARG A 16 16.33 -0.91 -19.20
CA ARG A 16 16.11 -1.93 -18.18
C ARG A 16 14.76 -1.73 -17.49
N GLU A 17 14.03 -2.82 -17.30
CA GLU A 17 12.75 -2.81 -16.61
C GLU A 17 12.94 -3.17 -15.13
N TYR A 18 12.44 -2.32 -14.22
CA TYR A 18 12.40 -2.51 -12.78
C TYR A 18 10.97 -2.82 -12.38
N ILE A 19 10.71 -4.06 -11.99
CA ILE A 19 9.36 -4.50 -11.57
C ILE A 19 9.22 -4.28 -10.06
N LEU A 20 8.21 -3.51 -9.70
CA LEU A 20 7.83 -3.21 -8.32
C LEU A 20 6.65 -4.11 -7.93
N ARG A 21 6.83 -4.94 -6.91
CA ARG A 21 5.80 -5.82 -6.38
C ARG A 21 5.61 -5.61 -4.89
N PRO A 22 4.45 -5.12 -4.45
CA PRO A 22 4.17 -4.89 -3.03
C PRO A 22 3.68 -6.18 -2.34
N SER A 23 4.51 -7.22 -2.33
CA SER A 23 4.24 -8.48 -1.63
C SER A 23 4.42 -8.32 -0.12
N PHE A 24 3.93 -9.27 0.68
CA PHE A 24 4.20 -9.29 2.12
C PHE A 24 5.71 -9.39 2.40
N TYR A 25 6.45 -10.12 1.57
CA TYR A 25 7.90 -10.15 1.65
C TYR A 25 8.54 -8.77 1.42
N SER A 26 8.03 -8.02 0.44
CA SER A 26 8.49 -6.65 0.19
C SER A 26 8.18 -5.73 1.36
N MET A 27 7.01 -5.86 1.97
CA MET A 27 6.65 -5.09 3.17
C MET A 27 7.55 -5.45 4.36
N GLN A 28 7.87 -6.73 4.54
CA GLN A 28 8.81 -7.17 5.57
C GLN A 28 10.22 -6.61 5.37
N ARG A 29 10.66 -6.38 4.13
CA ARG A 29 11.95 -5.76 3.82
C ARG A 29 12.03 -4.27 4.20
N ILE A 30 10.89 -3.59 4.35
CA ILE A 30 10.87 -2.20 4.85
C ILE A 30 11.31 -2.18 6.32
N GLY A 31 10.90 -3.16 7.13
CA GLY A 31 11.30 -3.27 8.51
C GLY A 31 10.26 -3.93 9.41
N SER A 32 10.37 -3.67 10.72
CA SER A 32 9.37 -4.02 11.73
C SER A 32 8.04 -3.27 11.50
N PRO A 33 6.95 -3.70 12.12
CA PRO A 33 5.66 -2.99 12.03
C PRO A 33 5.74 -1.50 12.39
N GLU A 34 6.57 -1.13 13.36
CA GLU A 34 6.82 0.24 13.76
C GLU A 34 7.58 1.02 12.68
N GLU A 35 8.63 0.42 12.11
CA GLU A 35 9.41 1.04 11.03
C GLU A 35 8.56 1.21 9.75
N ILE A 36 7.73 0.22 9.42
CA ILE A 36 6.77 0.33 8.29
C ILE A 36 5.84 1.53 8.49
N LYS A 37 5.32 1.71 9.72
CA LYS A 37 4.46 2.85 10.06
C LYS A 37 5.21 4.18 9.87
N ASP A 38 6.42 4.28 10.40
CA ASP A 38 7.22 5.51 10.34
C ASP A 38 7.58 5.86 8.88
N VAL A 39 7.98 4.86 8.08
CA VAL A 39 8.23 5.04 6.63
C VAL A 39 6.96 5.48 5.90
N ALA A 40 5.80 4.90 6.23
CA ALA A 40 4.53 5.32 5.62
C ALA A 40 4.16 6.76 5.99
N GLU A 41 4.42 7.21 7.22
CA GLU A 41 4.21 8.59 7.65
C GLU A 41 5.13 9.56 6.87
N TRP A 42 6.40 9.21 6.64
CA TRP A 42 7.30 10.00 5.81
C TRP A 42 6.86 10.07 4.35
N CYS A 43 6.43 8.97 3.74
CA CYS A 43 5.91 8.96 2.38
C CYS A 43 4.62 9.79 2.24
N PHE A 44 3.75 9.77 3.26
CA PHE A 44 2.56 10.61 3.30
C PHE A 44 2.91 12.10 3.43
N SER A 45 3.87 12.45 4.29
CA SER A 45 4.41 13.81 4.41
C SER A 45 4.99 14.30 3.08
N ALA A 46 5.78 13.46 2.40
CA ALA A 46 6.29 13.74 1.06
C ALA A 46 5.19 14.10 0.06
N SER A 47 4.08 13.37 0.06
CA SER A 47 2.93 13.69 -0.80
C SER A 47 2.32 15.05 -0.49
N GLN A 48 2.23 15.42 0.78
CA GLN A 48 1.71 16.73 1.19
C GLN A 48 2.64 17.87 0.74
N ARG A 49 3.97 17.68 0.86
CA ARG A 49 4.95 18.67 0.40
C ARG A 49 4.88 18.88 -1.11
N ILE A 50 4.85 17.80 -1.88
CA ILE A 50 4.70 17.88 -3.34
C ILE A 50 3.40 18.62 -3.70
N ALA A 51 2.28 18.29 -3.06
CA ALA A 51 1.00 18.98 -3.31
C ALA A 51 1.03 20.48 -2.94
N ALA A 52 1.91 20.87 -2.00
CA ALA A 52 2.15 22.26 -1.61
C ALA A 52 3.21 22.97 -2.48
N GLY A 53 3.78 22.31 -3.49
CA GLY A 53 4.85 22.84 -4.32
C GLY A 53 6.18 23.03 -3.56
N GLN A 54 6.40 22.25 -2.52
CA GLN A 54 7.60 22.28 -1.69
C GLN A 54 8.55 21.16 -2.07
N MET A 55 9.86 21.39 -1.94
CA MET A 55 10.87 20.34 -2.10
C MET A 55 10.79 19.33 -0.95
N LEU A 56 11.09 18.07 -1.24
CA LEU A 56 11.22 17.02 -0.22
C LEU A 56 12.41 17.31 0.69
N ILE A 57 12.29 16.95 1.95
CA ILE A 57 13.45 16.82 2.82
C ILE A 57 14.12 15.47 2.60
N ARG A 58 15.38 15.36 3.02
CA ARG A 58 16.18 14.15 2.85
C ARG A 58 15.48 12.88 3.33
N ASP A 59 14.90 12.91 4.52
CA ASP A 59 14.31 11.73 5.14
C ASP A 59 13.05 11.27 4.38
N GLU A 60 12.26 12.20 3.83
CA GLU A 60 11.11 11.90 2.96
C GLU A 60 11.55 11.24 1.64
N LEU A 61 12.62 11.77 1.01
CA LEU A 61 13.18 11.19 -0.21
C LEU A 61 13.64 9.75 0.02
N TYR A 62 14.46 9.54 1.07
CA TYR A 62 15.02 8.21 1.35
C TYR A 62 13.95 7.22 1.83
N ALA A 63 12.92 7.66 2.53
CA ALA A 63 11.78 6.80 2.87
C ALA A 63 11.07 6.30 1.60
N CYS A 64 10.81 7.18 0.63
CA CYS A 64 10.21 6.79 -0.65
C CYS A 64 11.12 5.84 -1.46
N LEU A 65 12.43 6.12 -1.54
CA LEU A 65 13.41 5.24 -2.19
C LEU A 65 13.47 3.87 -1.52
N HIS A 66 13.47 3.82 -0.19
CA HIS A 66 13.48 2.59 0.59
C HIS A 66 12.25 1.71 0.30
N VAL A 67 11.06 2.30 0.18
CA VAL A 67 9.85 1.57 -0.21
C VAL A 67 10.01 0.95 -1.60
N LEU A 68 10.46 1.72 -2.60
CA LEU A 68 10.62 1.19 -3.96
C LEU A 68 11.69 0.11 -4.01
N GLN A 69 12.83 0.31 -3.34
CA GLN A 69 13.90 -0.68 -3.28
C GLN A 69 13.44 -1.97 -2.59
N SER A 70 12.62 -1.85 -1.54
CA SER A 70 12.02 -3.02 -0.87
C SER A 70 11.03 -3.78 -1.76
N CYS A 71 10.38 -3.12 -2.69
CA CYS A 71 9.45 -3.72 -3.65
C CYS A 71 10.10 -4.21 -4.94
N CYS A 72 11.39 -3.92 -5.18
CA CYS A 72 12.14 -4.30 -6.36
C CYS A 72 13.19 -5.36 -6.03
N ASP A 73 13.37 -6.32 -6.94
CA ASP A 73 14.43 -7.33 -6.81
C ASP A 73 15.78 -6.84 -7.39
N LEU A 74 15.76 -5.73 -8.12
CA LEU A 74 16.94 -5.10 -8.70
C LEU A 74 17.26 -3.81 -7.94
N ASP A 75 18.55 -3.49 -7.83
CA ASP A 75 18.97 -2.22 -7.26
C ASP A 75 18.55 -1.07 -8.17
N ILE A 76 17.74 -0.16 -7.64
CA ILE A 76 17.28 1.03 -8.35
C ILE A 76 18.41 2.07 -8.33
N PRO A 77 18.90 2.53 -9.50
CA PRO A 77 20.01 3.46 -9.56
C PRO A 77 19.62 4.83 -9.01
N HIS A 78 20.55 5.48 -8.32
CA HIS A 78 20.35 6.82 -7.74
C HIS A 78 20.03 7.88 -8.80
N GLU A 79 20.57 7.70 -10.01
CA GLU A 79 20.39 8.59 -11.15
C GLU A 79 18.95 8.64 -11.65
N LEU A 80 18.13 7.66 -11.26
CA LEU A 80 16.73 7.61 -11.69
C LEU A 80 15.89 8.71 -11.02
N PHE A 81 15.95 8.81 -9.69
CA PHE A 81 15.09 9.75 -8.93
C PHE A 81 15.86 10.86 -8.22
N GLY A 82 17.20 10.81 -8.31
CA GLY A 82 18.07 11.76 -7.63
C GLY A 82 18.44 11.31 -6.21
N TYR A 83 19.32 12.06 -5.62
CA TYR A 83 19.89 11.79 -4.29
C TYR A 83 20.38 13.08 -3.64
N TYR A 84 20.64 13.02 -2.36
CA TYR A 84 21.32 14.09 -1.65
C TYR A 84 22.82 13.79 -1.57
N ASP A 85 23.61 14.70 -2.11
CA ASP A 85 25.08 14.67 -1.97
C ASP A 85 25.49 15.50 -0.74
N THR A 86 26.59 15.09 -0.11
CA THR A 86 27.21 15.82 0.98
C THR A 86 28.45 16.52 0.44
N ASP A 87 28.33 17.79 0.10
CA ASP A 87 29.51 18.61 -0.17
C ASP A 87 29.84 19.38 1.11
N GLU A 88 30.94 18.96 1.77
CA GLU A 88 31.64 19.49 2.95
C GLU A 88 30.84 20.17 4.08
N SER A 89 29.66 20.75 3.85
CA SER A 89 28.86 21.41 4.90
C SER A 89 27.34 21.46 4.67
N GLU A 90 26.85 21.19 3.45
CA GLU A 90 25.40 21.26 3.16
C GLU A 90 24.98 20.07 2.30
N TRP A 91 23.74 19.58 2.56
CA TRP A 91 23.11 18.56 1.74
C TRP A 91 22.54 19.21 0.47
N VAL A 92 23.10 18.89 -0.70
CA VAL A 92 22.61 19.39 -1.98
C VAL A 92 21.82 18.27 -2.67
N PHE A 93 20.61 18.56 -3.09
CA PHE A 93 19.81 17.61 -3.86
C PHE A 93 20.26 17.61 -5.32
N ILE A 94 20.68 16.44 -5.82
CA ILE A 94 20.99 16.19 -7.22
C ILE A 94 19.76 15.57 -7.87
N GLU A 95 19.17 16.27 -8.85
CA GLU A 95 17.99 15.78 -9.57
C GLU A 95 18.32 14.54 -10.40
N GLY A 96 17.37 13.59 -10.41
CA GLY A 96 17.45 12.39 -11.25
C GLY A 96 16.82 12.57 -12.63
N ALA A 97 16.85 11.51 -13.42
CA ALA A 97 16.26 11.48 -14.77
C ALA A 97 14.71 11.53 -14.72
N ALA A 98 14.10 11.06 -13.66
CA ALA A 98 12.64 11.10 -13.45
C ALA A 98 12.27 12.15 -12.38
N PRO A 99 11.12 12.85 -12.56
CA PRO A 99 10.62 13.77 -11.55
C PRO A 99 10.41 13.09 -10.19
N VAL A 100 10.78 13.80 -9.12
CA VAL A 100 10.66 13.29 -7.75
C VAL A 100 9.19 13.00 -7.35
N GLU A 101 8.24 13.66 -7.99
CA GLU A 101 6.81 13.40 -7.85
C GLU A 101 6.42 11.98 -8.25
N ASN A 102 7.11 11.41 -9.24
CA ASN A 102 6.90 10.03 -9.68
C ASN A 102 7.38 9.05 -8.61
N LEU A 103 8.52 9.33 -7.96
CA LEU A 103 9.01 8.56 -6.82
C LEU A 103 7.96 8.50 -5.71
N VAL A 104 7.48 9.68 -5.28
CA VAL A 104 6.48 9.79 -4.19
C VAL A 104 5.18 9.07 -4.54
N THR A 105 4.72 9.23 -5.78
CA THR A 105 3.50 8.57 -6.27
C THR A 105 3.65 7.05 -6.27
N LEU A 106 4.76 6.54 -6.77
CA LEU A 106 5.03 5.09 -6.80
C LEU A 106 5.21 4.51 -5.40
N ALA A 107 5.94 5.19 -4.51
CA ALA A 107 6.13 4.73 -3.13
C ALA A 107 4.77 4.61 -2.40
N ASN A 108 3.92 5.63 -2.50
CA ASN A 108 2.57 5.59 -1.92
C ASN A 108 1.68 4.52 -2.57
N LEU A 109 1.81 4.29 -3.88
CA LEU A 109 1.09 3.23 -4.58
C LEU A 109 1.51 1.84 -4.04
N MET A 110 2.82 1.61 -3.85
CA MET A 110 3.34 0.36 -3.29
C MET A 110 2.86 0.14 -1.86
N LEU A 111 2.94 1.15 -0.99
CA LEU A 111 2.43 1.06 0.38
C LEU A 111 0.92 0.79 0.41
N ASN A 112 0.13 1.51 -0.37
CA ASN A 112 -1.31 1.29 -0.43
C ASN A 112 -1.66 -0.14 -0.90
N ASN A 113 -1.01 -0.62 -1.95
CA ASN A 113 -1.28 -1.95 -2.50
C ASN A 113 -0.76 -3.08 -1.58
N GLY A 114 0.35 -2.84 -0.86
CA GLY A 114 0.96 -3.81 0.06
C GLY A 114 0.28 -3.88 1.42
N MET A 115 -0.15 -2.74 1.97
CA MET A 115 -0.74 -2.68 3.32
C MET A 115 -2.27 -2.73 3.30
N ASN A 116 -2.92 -1.94 2.44
CA ASN A 116 -4.36 -1.75 2.43
C ASN A 116 -5.07 -2.62 1.37
N GLY A 117 -4.38 -2.88 0.26
CA GLY A 117 -4.98 -3.55 -0.89
C GLY A 117 -6.04 -2.69 -1.58
N LYS A 118 -7.05 -3.35 -2.16
CA LYS A 118 -8.20 -2.64 -2.72
C LYS A 118 -9.25 -2.40 -1.65
N PRO A 119 -9.89 -1.21 -1.62
CA PRO A 119 -11.04 -1.00 -0.75
C PRO A 119 -12.11 -2.04 -1.06
N SER A 120 -12.36 -2.95 -0.12
CA SER A 120 -13.47 -3.90 -0.23
C SER A 120 -14.53 -3.61 0.83
N ALA A 121 -15.80 -3.80 0.46
CA ALA A 121 -16.91 -3.60 1.40
C ALA A 121 -16.81 -4.55 2.60
N PHE A 122 -16.18 -5.72 2.42
CA PHE A 122 -15.92 -6.71 3.47
C PHE A 122 -14.94 -6.15 4.54
N MET A 123 -13.82 -5.58 4.14
CA MET A 123 -12.83 -5.00 5.05
C MET A 123 -13.39 -3.76 5.78
N MET A 124 -14.16 -2.91 5.09
CA MET A 124 -14.81 -1.75 5.71
C MET A 124 -15.80 -2.13 6.82
N ARG A 125 -16.51 -3.26 6.72
CA ARG A 125 -17.42 -3.73 7.78
C ARG A 125 -16.68 -4.24 9.00
N ARG A 126 -15.58 -4.97 8.80
CA ARG A 126 -14.76 -5.51 9.90
C ARG A 126 -14.11 -4.39 10.72
N ALA A 127 -13.66 -3.32 10.05
CA ALA A 127 -13.14 -2.13 10.71
C ALA A 127 -14.20 -1.37 11.54
N LYS A 128 -15.48 -1.39 11.14
CA LYS A 128 -16.58 -0.71 11.88
C LYS A 128 -17.04 -1.48 13.11
N THR A 129 -16.83 -2.79 13.18
CA THR A 129 -17.28 -3.63 14.32
C THR A 129 -16.26 -3.73 15.43
N ASN A 130 -14.97 -3.52 15.12
CA ASN A 130 -13.91 -3.53 16.11
C ASN A 130 -13.54 -2.10 16.52
N LYS A 131 -13.93 -1.70 17.74
CA LYS A 131 -13.38 -0.53 18.45
C LYS A 131 -11.94 -0.78 18.93
N ALA A 132 -11.21 -1.71 18.30
CA ALA A 132 -9.82 -1.98 18.59
C ALA A 132 -8.96 -0.76 18.23
N LYS A 133 -7.95 -0.49 19.03
CA LYS A 133 -6.89 0.48 18.68
C LYS A 133 -6.38 0.15 17.28
N PRO A 134 -6.01 1.16 16.45
CA PRO A 134 -5.39 0.90 15.15
C PRO A 134 -4.21 -0.03 15.41
N SER A 135 -4.31 -1.27 14.94
CA SER A 135 -3.17 -2.21 14.98
C SER A 135 -2.15 -1.77 13.96
N LEU A 136 -0.89 -1.86 14.31
CA LEU A 136 0.20 -1.72 13.36
C LEU A 136 0.04 -2.78 12.26
N PHE A 137 0.45 -2.44 11.05
CA PHE A 137 0.48 -3.40 9.96
C PHE A 137 1.63 -4.37 10.17
N ASP A 138 1.32 -5.63 10.44
CA ASP A 138 2.30 -6.71 10.55
C ASP A 138 2.14 -7.68 9.37
N PRO A 139 3.09 -7.74 8.42
CA PRO A 139 3.03 -8.68 7.29
C PRO A 139 2.90 -10.13 7.73
N LEU A 140 3.51 -10.53 8.85
CA LEU A 140 3.49 -11.89 9.36
C LEU A 140 2.08 -12.35 9.78
N GLU A 141 1.24 -11.46 10.31
CA GLU A 141 -0.15 -11.78 10.64
C GLU A 141 -0.94 -12.17 9.38
N PHE A 142 -0.73 -11.45 8.27
CA PHE A 142 -1.40 -11.72 6.99
C PHE A 142 -0.89 -13.01 6.35
N VAL A 143 0.42 -13.26 6.39
CA VAL A 143 1.05 -14.52 5.94
C VAL A 143 0.51 -15.70 6.75
N SER A 144 0.47 -15.59 8.08
CA SER A 144 -0.08 -16.63 8.95
C SER A 144 -1.57 -16.89 8.66
N SER A 145 -2.35 -15.85 8.41
CA SER A 145 -3.74 -15.95 8.00
C SER A 145 -3.89 -16.67 6.65
N ALA A 146 -3.03 -16.38 5.67
CA ALA A 146 -3.03 -17.06 4.38
C ALA A 146 -2.72 -18.56 4.50
N VAL A 147 -1.72 -18.92 5.31
CA VAL A 147 -1.38 -20.33 5.60
C VAL A 147 -2.56 -21.04 6.26
N CYS A 148 -3.10 -20.48 7.35
CA CYS A 148 -4.17 -21.12 8.11
C CYS A 148 -5.50 -21.21 7.33
N HIS A 149 -5.89 -20.16 6.64
CA HIS A 149 -7.20 -20.08 6.01
C HIS A 149 -7.21 -20.55 4.56
N LEU A 150 -6.13 -20.34 3.80
CA LEU A 150 -6.06 -20.73 2.40
C LEU A 150 -5.32 -22.05 2.18
N GLY A 151 -4.56 -22.54 3.16
CA GLY A 151 -3.77 -23.77 3.07
C GLY A 151 -2.52 -23.61 2.19
N LEU A 152 -1.99 -22.39 2.08
CA LEU A 152 -0.79 -22.11 1.33
C LEU A 152 0.46 -22.50 2.12
N SER A 153 1.57 -22.76 1.39
CA SER A 153 2.88 -22.84 2.02
C SER A 153 3.29 -21.45 2.57
N PHE A 154 4.19 -21.42 3.53
CA PHE A 154 4.72 -20.16 4.06
C PHE A 154 5.39 -19.34 2.95
N ASP A 155 6.20 -19.99 2.10
CA ASP A 155 6.91 -19.36 0.99
C ASP A 155 5.96 -18.74 -0.06
N ASP A 156 4.85 -19.41 -0.35
CA ASP A 156 3.86 -18.87 -1.29
C ASP A 156 3.06 -17.72 -0.65
N ALA A 157 2.77 -17.82 0.64
CA ALA A 157 2.06 -16.78 1.37
C ALA A 157 2.87 -15.47 1.42
N TRP A 158 4.20 -15.52 1.59
CA TRP A 158 5.07 -14.34 1.55
C TRP A 158 5.08 -13.62 0.19
N LYS A 159 4.87 -14.36 -0.91
CA LYS A 159 4.83 -13.78 -2.27
C LYS A 159 3.51 -13.10 -2.61
N LEU A 160 2.48 -13.30 -1.81
CA LEU A 160 1.18 -12.64 -2.04
C LEU A 160 1.27 -11.14 -1.80
N THR A 161 0.50 -10.40 -2.60
CA THR A 161 0.13 -9.02 -2.29
C THR A 161 -1.15 -8.99 -1.45
N MET A 162 -1.41 -7.89 -0.74
CA MET A 162 -2.67 -7.72 0.00
C MET A 162 -3.89 -7.89 -0.91
N ILE A 163 -3.81 -7.42 -2.16
CA ILE A 163 -4.89 -7.55 -3.16
C ILE A 163 -5.17 -9.02 -3.49
N GLN A 164 -4.12 -9.84 -3.62
CA GLN A 164 -4.28 -11.28 -3.89
C GLN A 164 -4.90 -12.00 -2.70
N LEU A 165 -4.43 -11.70 -1.49
CA LEU A 165 -4.99 -12.27 -0.26
C LEU A 165 -6.47 -11.92 -0.12
N GLN A 166 -6.85 -10.65 -0.29
CA GLN A 166 -8.24 -10.20 -0.23
C GLN A 166 -9.13 -10.96 -1.22
N ARG A 167 -8.70 -11.08 -2.48
CA ARG A 167 -9.45 -11.83 -3.51
C ARG A 167 -9.58 -13.31 -3.18
N ALA A 168 -8.52 -13.93 -2.66
CA ALA A 168 -8.55 -15.35 -2.29
C ALA A 168 -9.53 -15.60 -1.13
N ILE A 169 -9.55 -14.71 -0.12
CA ILE A 169 -10.50 -14.79 1.00
C ILE A 169 -11.93 -14.57 0.50
N GLU A 170 -12.19 -13.55 -0.33
CA GLU A 170 -13.52 -13.28 -0.89
C GLU A 170 -14.05 -14.45 -1.73
N ASN A 171 -13.17 -15.13 -2.47
CA ASN A 171 -13.54 -16.29 -3.27
C ASN A 171 -13.79 -17.53 -2.41
N LYS A 172 -13.03 -17.73 -1.35
CA LYS A 172 -13.20 -18.87 -0.44
C LYS A 172 -14.44 -18.73 0.45
N PHE A 173 -14.83 -17.50 0.81
CA PHE A 173 -15.95 -17.19 1.69
C PHE A 173 -16.99 -16.30 0.98
N PRO A 174 -17.68 -16.82 -0.07
CA PRO A 174 -18.58 -16.01 -0.90
C PRO A 174 -19.84 -15.51 -0.16
N GLU A 175 -20.23 -16.15 0.95
CA GLU A 175 -21.38 -15.72 1.76
C GLU A 175 -21.15 -14.37 2.42
N ASP A 176 -19.92 -14.07 2.80
CA ASP A 176 -19.55 -12.77 3.33
C ASP A 176 -19.62 -11.69 2.25
N LYS A 177 -19.37 -12.05 0.98
CA LYS A 177 -19.51 -11.16 -0.18
C LYS A 177 -20.97 -10.79 -0.44
N LYS A 178 -21.89 -11.76 -0.39
CA LYS A 178 -23.34 -11.49 -0.59
C LYS A 178 -23.91 -10.54 0.46
N LYS A 179 -23.41 -10.59 1.71
CA LYS A 179 -23.77 -9.62 2.75
C LYS A 179 -23.17 -8.23 2.52
N SER A 180 -22.06 -8.12 1.75
CA SER A 180 -21.43 -6.85 1.45
C SER A 180 -22.04 -6.15 0.23
N ASP A 181 -22.44 -6.93 -0.78
CA ASP A 181 -23.00 -6.43 -2.05
C ASP A 181 -24.52 -6.20 -1.99
N SER A 182 -25.20 -6.54 -0.89
CA SER A 182 -26.57 -6.12 -0.69
C SER A 182 -26.60 -4.59 -0.51
N MET A 183 -26.53 -3.86 -1.61
CA MET A 183 -27.03 -2.49 -1.65
C MET A 183 -28.42 -2.54 -0.99
N MET A 184 -28.64 -1.66 -0.03
CA MET A 184 -29.98 -1.46 0.53
C MET A 184 -30.95 -1.35 -0.64
N THR A 185 -31.93 -2.25 -0.67
CA THR A 185 -32.95 -2.22 -1.70
C THR A 185 -33.66 -0.85 -1.66
N ALA A 186 -34.22 -0.43 -2.79
CA ALA A 186 -34.93 0.85 -2.85
C ALA A 186 -36.05 0.92 -1.78
N GLU A 187 -36.56 -0.23 -1.33
CA GLU A 187 -37.56 -0.34 -0.24
C GLU A 187 -36.97 -0.08 1.13
N GLU A 188 -35.77 -0.61 1.42
CA GLU A 188 -35.05 -0.36 2.68
C GLU A 188 -34.63 1.11 2.81
N LEU A 189 -34.23 1.73 1.69
CA LEU A 189 -33.91 3.17 1.60
C LEU A 189 -35.20 4.02 1.85
N ARG A 190 -36.35 3.59 1.33
CA ARG A 190 -37.63 4.25 1.60
C ARG A 190 -38.05 4.10 3.05
N ALA A 191 -37.93 2.90 3.63
CA ALA A 191 -38.25 2.63 5.04
C ALA A 191 -37.39 3.46 6.01
N LEU A 192 -36.10 3.66 5.69
CA LEU A 192 -35.21 4.55 6.46
C LEU A 192 -35.62 6.02 6.36
N LYS A 193 -36.03 6.49 5.19
CA LYS A 193 -36.54 7.86 5.02
C LYS A 193 -37.83 8.11 5.81
N TYR A 194 -38.71 7.11 5.94
CA TYR A 194 -39.93 7.23 6.75
C TYR A 194 -39.63 7.23 8.26
N LYS A 195 -38.64 6.43 8.74
CA LYS A 195 -38.23 6.43 10.15
C LYS A 195 -37.60 7.76 10.59
N VAL A 196 -36.90 8.45 9.70
CA VAL A 196 -36.28 9.74 10.00
C VAL A 196 -37.30 10.88 10.00
N LYS A 197 -38.38 10.79 9.21
CA LYS A 197 -39.47 11.81 9.20
C LYS A 197 -40.44 11.68 10.36
N GLY A 198 -40.51 10.54 11.02
CA GLY A 198 -41.43 10.30 12.15
C GLY A 198 -40.87 10.69 13.54
N ARG A 199 -39.69 11.32 13.60
CA ARG A 199 -39.06 11.82 14.83
C ARG A 199 -38.99 13.35 14.86
N LYS A 200 -40.09 14.01 14.57
CA LYS A 200 -40.31 15.43 14.91
C LYS A 200 -41.52 15.55 15.80
#